data_76042db66ac1857da76b72e1cd918fad
#
_entry.id   76042db66ac1857da76b72e1cd918fad
#
_cell.length_a   1.000
_cell.length_b   1.000
_cell.length_c   1.000
_cell.angle_alpha   90.00
_cell.angle_beta   90.00
_cell.angle_gamma   90.00
#
_symmetry.space_group_name_H-M   'P 1'
#
loop_
_entity.id
_entity.type
_entity.pdbx_description
1 polymer ?
#
loop_
_entity_poly.entity_id
_entity_poly.type
_entity_poly.pdbx_seq_one_letter_code
_entity_poly.pdbx_strand_id
1 'polypeptide(L)'
;LTATIAAAGTLLATCAMPSGDIKQPETWGQYFLDKFEAERAEAMTIEPADRAPLAHPRTVLLITGVTIPAAWFDPVKARLERDGFRTVVYEPPRLLSGDLFWNAEELGRVIDDIRAETGEERIDILAECTGGLISRHYIQALGGNDHVRRLVTFISPQHGLPKAGEAQLFVDWDAVQDLTPGSEWLETVNSAPMAPDVPMTSIYTCTDEYIQPYDTSIVPGAKNIGLGCDGTFVGHFQFSDAPEIYKVMRD
;
A
#
# COMPACT_ATOMS: atom_id res chain seq x y z
N LEU A 1 -13.21 25.89 -16.17
CA LEU A 1 -12.24 25.06 -16.94
C LEU A 1 -10.79 25.43 -16.64
N THR A 2 -10.48 26.74 -16.47
CA THR A 2 -9.08 27.23 -16.21
C THR A 2 -8.60 27.01 -14.77
N ALA A 3 -9.48 26.89 -13.77
CA ALA A 3 -9.09 26.70 -12.38
C ALA A 3 -8.77 25.22 -12.05
N THR A 4 -9.39 24.28 -12.74
CA THR A 4 -9.18 22.82 -12.51
C THR A 4 -7.85 22.35 -13.11
N ILE A 5 -7.45 22.94 -14.25
CA ILE A 5 -6.15 22.68 -14.88
C ILE A 5 -5.01 23.23 -14.00
N ALA A 6 -5.25 24.35 -13.28
CA ALA A 6 -4.25 24.91 -12.37
C ALA A 6 -4.01 24.03 -11.13
N ALA A 7 -5.02 23.31 -10.62
CA ALA A 7 -4.86 22.44 -9.45
C ALA A 7 -4.11 21.13 -9.78
N ALA A 8 -4.42 20.51 -10.93
CA ALA A 8 -3.66 19.36 -11.43
C ALA A 8 -2.22 19.77 -11.84
N GLY A 9 -2.10 20.93 -12.47
CA GLY A 9 -0.80 21.52 -12.80
C GLY A 9 0.04 21.91 -11.58
N THR A 10 -0.58 22.19 -10.43
CA THR A 10 0.16 22.56 -9.21
C THR A 10 0.72 21.32 -8.49
N LEU A 11 0.05 20.18 -8.51
CA LEU A 11 0.62 18.92 -7.99
C LEU A 11 1.76 18.41 -8.89
N LEU A 12 1.65 18.58 -10.20
CA LEU A 12 2.71 18.23 -11.15
C LEU A 12 3.82 19.30 -11.24
N ALA A 13 3.51 20.56 -10.96
CA ALA A 13 4.46 21.68 -11.11
C ALA A 13 5.42 21.85 -9.93
N THR A 14 5.17 21.21 -8.79
CA THR A 14 6.09 21.20 -7.62
C THR A 14 7.00 19.98 -7.58
N CYS A 15 6.72 18.94 -8.38
CA CYS A 15 7.60 17.80 -8.56
C CYS A 15 8.24 17.88 -9.95
N ALA A 16 9.56 17.86 -10.02
CA ALA A 16 10.25 17.59 -11.29
C ALA A 16 9.67 16.29 -11.85
N MET A 17 9.32 16.28 -13.13
CA MET A 17 8.84 15.06 -13.79
C MET A 17 9.99 14.06 -13.89
N PRO A 18 9.73 12.75 -13.78
CA PRO A 18 10.76 11.75 -14.00
C PRO A 18 11.38 11.90 -15.40
N SER A 19 12.68 11.66 -15.50
CA SER A 19 13.37 11.59 -16.78
C SER A 19 13.11 10.20 -17.38
N GLY A 20 12.46 10.14 -18.54
CA GLY A 20 12.17 8.88 -19.23
C GLY A 20 10.73 8.79 -19.74
N ASP A 21 10.32 7.59 -20.13
CA ASP A 21 8.96 7.34 -20.58
C ASP A 21 8.01 7.24 -19.38
N ILE A 22 7.25 8.29 -19.14
CA ILE A 22 6.30 8.39 -18.03
C ILE A 22 5.15 7.37 -18.11
N LYS A 23 4.98 6.69 -19.23
CA LYS A 23 4.00 5.59 -19.38
C LYS A 23 4.51 4.28 -18.79
N GLN A 24 5.82 4.19 -18.52
CA GLN A 24 6.40 3.03 -17.86
C GLN A 24 6.35 3.25 -16.34
N PRO A 25 5.69 2.36 -15.57
CA PRO A 25 5.59 2.49 -14.12
C PRO A 25 6.96 2.45 -13.43
N GLU A 26 7.93 1.73 -14.00
CA GLU A 26 9.31 1.64 -13.50
C GLU A 26 10.03 3.00 -13.55
N THR A 27 9.68 3.87 -14.50
CA THR A 27 10.20 5.24 -14.56
C THR A 27 9.81 6.05 -13.33
N TRP A 28 8.58 5.88 -12.85
CA TRP A 28 8.11 6.50 -11.62
C TRP A 28 8.71 5.86 -10.38
N GLY A 29 8.83 4.53 -10.38
CA GLY A 29 9.47 3.81 -9.28
C GLY A 29 10.89 4.28 -9.04
N GLN A 30 11.69 4.36 -10.10
CA GLN A 30 13.07 4.86 -10.00
C GLN A 30 13.11 6.33 -9.56
N TYR A 31 12.24 7.17 -10.12
CA TYR A 31 12.14 8.57 -9.74
C TYR A 31 11.88 8.74 -8.23
N PHE A 32 10.96 7.97 -7.65
CA PHE A 32 10.70 8.05 -6.21
C PHE A 32 11.87 7.54 -5.37
N LEU A 33 12.52 6.44 -5.77
CA LEU A 33 13.72 5.96 -5.09
C LEU A 33 14.83 7.01 -5.05
N ASP A 34 15.09 7.68 -6.18
CA ASP A 34 16.12 8.72 -6.28
C ASP A 34 15.74 9.97 -5.48
N LYS A 35 14.47 10.38 -5.57
CA LYS A 35 13.96 11.58 -4.89
C LYS A 35 14.04 11.48 -3.37
N PHE A 36 13.81 10.31 -2.81
CA PHE A 36 13.78 10.05 -1.37
C PHE A 36 14.98 9.22 -0.89
N GLU A 37 16.09 9.21 -1.65
CA GLU A 37 17.27 8.40 -1.31
C GLU A 37 17.84 8.73 0.07
N ALA A 38 17.93 10.01 0.42
CA ALA A 38 18.49 10.45 1.70
C ALA A 38 17.63 10.05 2.89
N GLU A 39 16.31 10.25 2.79
CA GLU A 39 15.34 9.89 3.82
C GLU A 39 15.31 8.36 4.03
N ARG A 40 15.33 7.60 2.93
CA ARG A 40 15.40 6.14 3.00
C ARG A 40 16.71 5.64 3.60
N ALA A 41 17.83 6.26 3.26
CA ALA A 41 19.13 5.91 3.86
C ALA A 41 19.15 6.19 5.38
N GLU A 42 18.54 7.29 5.83
CA GLU A 42 18.36 7.59 7.25
C GLU A 42 17.45 6.55 7.92
N ALA A 43 16.35 6.20 7.28
CA ALA A 43 15.37 5.21 7.77
C ALA A 43 15.97 3.80 7.95
N MET A 44 17.06 3.48 7.24
CA MET A 44 17.81 2.23 7.43
C MET A 44 18.67 2.21 8.70
N THR A 45 18.75 3.31 9.43
CA THR A 45 19.32 3.33 10.79
C THR A 45 18.27 2.79 11.77
N ILE A 46 18.26 1.44 11.89
CA ILE A 46 17.24 0.76 12.68
C ILE A 46 17.49 0.95 14.17
N GLU A 47 16.54 1.53 14.87
CA GLU A 47 16.56 1.71 16.31
C GLU A 47 16.49 0.37 17.06
N PRO A 48 16.99 0.28 18.32
CA PRO A 48 16.86 -0.92 19.15
C PRO A 48 15.39 -1.34 19.31
N ALA A 49 15.15 -2.65 19.43
CA ALA A 49 13.84 -3.19 19.69
C ALA A 49 13.29 -2.67 21.03
N ASP A 50 12.02 -2.29 21.07
CA ASP A 50 11.31 -1.85 22.27
C ASP A 50 10.63 -3.00 23.02
N ARG A 51 10.74 -4.22 22.48
CA ARG A 51 10.20 -5.47 23.05
C ARG A 51 11.11 -6.67 22.69
N ALA A 52 10.89 -7.79 23.36
CA ALA A 52 11.54 -9.03 22.98
C ALA A 52 11.02 -9.51 21.61
N PRO A 53 11.89 -10.05 20.74
CA PRO A 53 11.47 -10.64 19.48
C PRO A 53 10.47 -11.77 19.69
N LEU A 54 9.65 -12.04 18.67
CA LEU A 54 8.69 -13.15 18.70
C LEU A 54 9.42 -14.48 18.91
N ALA A 55 8.98 -15.28 19.88
CA ALA A 55 9.52 -16.61 20.14
C ALA A 55 9.26 -17.59 18.99
N HIS A 56 8.15 -17.38 18.27
CA HIS A 56 7.78 -18.14 17.08
C HIS A 56 7.53 -17.16 15.94
N PRO A 57 8.43 -17.11 14.96
CA PRO A 57 8.29 -16.23 13.81
C PRO A 57 6.97 -16.45 13.09
N ARG A 58 6.30 -15.36 12.73
CA ARG A 58 5.14 -15.35 11.84
C ARG A 58 5.52 -14.64 10.55
N THR A 59 5.00 -15.11 9.44
CA THR A 59 5.25 -14.48 8.14
C THR A 59 4.36 -13.27 7.95
N VAL A 60 4.99 -12.16 7.57
CA VAL A 60 4.34 -10.93 7.10
C VAL A 60 4.67 -10.75 5.62
N LEU A 61 3.64 -10.78 4.78
CA LEU A 61 3.74 -10.42 3.37
C LEU A 61 3.59 -8.91 3.23
N LEU A 62 4.62 -8.27 2.70
CA LEU A 62 4.67 -6.85 2.40
C LEU A 62 4.31 -6.65 0.92
N ILE A 63 3.28 -5.84 0.63
CA ILE A 63 2.77 -5.65 -0.73
C ILE A 63 2.82 -4.17 -1.10
N THR A 64 3.53 -3.87 -2.18
CA THR A 64 3.71 -2.49 -2.67
C THR A 64 2.46 -1.99 -3.42
N GLY A 65 2.33 -0.68 -3.51
CA GLY A 65 1.31 -0.01 -4.33
C GLY A 65 1.77 0.26 -5.77
N VAL A 66 0.94 0.99 -6.50
CA VAL A 66 1.25 1.39 -7.88
C VAL A 66 2.52 2.23 -7.93
N THR A 67 3.43 1.87 -8.81
CA THR A 67 4.75 2.49 -9.05
C THR A 67 5.76 2.39 -7.90
N ILE A 68 5.46 1.67 -6.83
CA ILE A 68 6.35 1.56 -5.67
C ILE A 68 7.17 0.28 -5.75
N PRO A 69 8.52 0.37 -5.90
CA PRO A 69 9.39 -0.80 -5.92
C PRO A 69 9.50 -1.48 -4.53
N ALA A 70 9.80 -2.78 -4.53
CA ALA A 70 9.97 -3.58 -3.32
C ALA A 70 10.97 -2.98 -2.33
N ALA A 71 12.03 -2.36 -2.82
CA ALA A 71 13.05 -1.69 -2.01
C ALA A 71 12.49 -0.59 -1.09
N TRP A 72 11.29 -0.09 -1.36
CA TRP A 72 10.63 0.88 -0.49
C TRP A 72 10.34 0.31 0.90
N PHE A 73 10.11 -0.99 0.99
CA PHE A 73 9.84 -1.66 2.26
C PHE A 73 11.10 -2.01 3.08
N ASP A 74 12.31 -1.77 2.59
CA ASP A 74 13.54 -2.18 3.29
C ASP A 74 13.59 -1.72 4.76
N PRO A 75 13.26 -0.47 5.14
CA PRO A 75 13.26 -0.05 6.53
C PRO A 75 12.20 -0.77 7.40
N VAL A 76 11.00 -0.96 6.85
CA VAL A 76 9.91 -1.69 7.55
C VAL A 76 10.26 -3.16 7.70
N LYS A 77 10.80 -3.77 6.63
CA LYS A 77 11.30 -5.15 6.63
C LYS A 77 12.35 -5.36 7.73
N ALA A 78 13.36 -4.49 7.77
CA ALA A 78 14.43 -4.58 8.77
C ALA A 78 13.88 -4.49 10.21
N ARG A 79 12.91 -3.63 10.47
CA ARG A 79 12.26 -3.50 11.78
C ARG A 79 11.43 -4.73 12.14
N LEU A 80 10.67 -5.28 11.19
CA LEU A 80 9.90 -6.51 11.40
C LEU A 80 10.81 -7.70 11.70
N GLU A 81 11.91 -7.86 10.96
CA GLU A 81 12.89 -8.94 11.18
C GLU A 81 13.59 -8.79 12.52
N ARG A 82 13.96 -7.57 12.92
CA ARG A 82 14.46 -7.27 14.28
C ARG A 82 13.48 -7.72 15.36
N ASP A 83 12.17 -7.53 15.13
CA ASP A 83 11.11 -7.89 16.08
C ASP A 83 10.71 -9.39 15.99
N GLY A 84 11.41 -10.17 15.16
CA GLY A 84 11.26 -11.62 15.07
C GLY A 84 10.19 -12.12 14.09
N PHE A 85 9.72 -11.27 13.18
CA PHE A 85 8.89 -11.70 12.07
C PHE A 85 9.74 -12.27 10.92
N ARG A 86 9.14 -13.18 10.15
CA ARG A 86 9.64 -13.53 8.83
C ARG A 86 8.98 -12.61 7.83
N THR A 87 9.73 -12.03 6.89
CA THR A 87 9.18 -11.10 5.91
C THR A 87 9.35 -11.63 4.50
N VAL A 88 8.34 -11.44 3.68
CA VAL A 88 8.38 -11.61 2.24
C VAL A 88 7.90 -10.32 1.62
N VAL A 89 8.62 -9.76 0.66
CA VAL A 89 8.18 -8.58 -0.09
C VAL A 89 7.69 -9.03 -1.45
N TYR A 90 6.46 -8.71 -1.78
CA TYR A 90 5.87 -8.95 -3.10
C TYR A 90 5.75 -7.64 -3.85
N GLU A 91 6.49 -7.54 -4.94
CA GLU A 91 6.37 -6.49 -5.94
C GLU A 91 5.51 -7.03 -7.08
N PRO A 92 4.27 -6.56 -7.22
CA PRO A 92 3.42 -7.02 -8.32
C PRO A 92 4.02 -6.67 -9.68
N PRO A 93 3.74 -7.48 -10.72
CA PRO A 93 4.21 -7.22 -12.08
C PRO A 93 3.87 -5.80 -12.54
N ARG A 94 4.80 -5.16 -13.26
CA ARG A 94 4.69 -3.78 -13.74
C ARG A 94 4.36 -2.79 -12.61
N LEU A 95 4.91 -3.02 -11.42
CA LEU A 95 4.66 -2.20 -10.23
C LEU A 95 3.16 -1.91 -10.02
N LEU A 96 2.32 -2.96 -10.10
CA LEU A 96 0.87 -2.90 -9.87
C LEU A 96 0.11 -1.92 -10.79
N SER A 97 0.62 -1.62 -11.99
CA SER A 97 -0.05 -0.72 -12.94
C SER A 97 -1.08 -1.41 -13.83
N GLY A 98 -1.14 -2.75 -13.84
CA GLY A 98 -2.10 -3.54 -14.62
C GLY A 98 -3.43 -3.75 -13.90
N ASP A 99 -4.28 -4.57 -14.50
CA ASP A 99 -5.62 -4.95 -14.03
C ASP A 99 -5.60 -5.45 -12.58
N LEU A 100 -6.44 -4.88 -11.72
CA LEU A 100 -6.43 -5.16 -10.29
C LEU A 100 -7.10 -6.51 -9.95
N PHE A 101 -8.06 -6.99 -10.76
CA PHE A 101 -8.64 -8.32 -10.57
C PHE A 101 -7.59 -9.39 -10.80
N TRP A 102 -6.86 -9.28 -11.92
CA TRP A 102 -5.78 -10.20 -12.21
C TRP A 102 -4.67 -10.17 -11.14
N ASN A 103 -4.28 -8.97 -10.68
CA ASN A 103 -3.28 -8.84 -9.62
C ASN A 103 -3.72 -9.44 -8.28
N ALA A 104 -5.02 -9.39 -7.96
CA ALA A 104 -5.56 -10.04 -6.77
C ALA A 104 -5.54 -11.59 -6.88
N GLU A 105 -5.77 -12.15 -8.07
CA GLU A 105 -5.62 -13.58 -8.33
C GLU A 105 -4.16 -14.03 -8.22
N GLU A 106 -3.22 -13.26 -8.80
CA GLU A 106 -1.78 -13.53 -8.66
C GLU A 106 -1.32 -13.48 -7.21
N LEU A 107 -1.82 -12.51 -6.44
CA LEU A 107 -1.55 -12.45 -5.00
C LEU A 107 -1.96 -13.74 -4.29
N GLY A 108 -3.08 -14.34 -4.67
CA GLY A 108 -3.51 -15.62 -4.13
C GLY A 108 -2.48 -16.73 -4.35
N ARG A 109 -1.91 -16.83 -5.56
CA ARG A 109 -0.85 -17.79 -5.90
C ARG A 109 0.42 -17.56 -5.08
N VAL A 110 0.83 -16.30 -4.93
CA VAL A 110 1.99 -15.93 -4.10
C VAL A 110 1.78 -16.34 -2.64
N ILE A 111 0.58 -16.13 -2.10
CA ILE A 111 0.24 -16.53 -0.73
C ILE A 111 0.28 -18.05 -0.57
N ASP A 112 -0.23 -18.80 -1.53
CA ASP A 112 -0.18 -20.27 -1.50
C ASP A 112 1.26 -20.79 -1.53
N ASP A 113 2.13 -20.20 -2.35
CA ASP A 113 3.55 -20.55 -2.41
C ASP A 113 4.25 -20.26 -1.06
N ILE A 114 4.01 -19.10 -0.46
CA ILE A 114 4.55 -18.74 0.86
C ILE A 114 4.09 -19.73 1.93
N ARG A 115 2.81 -20.10 1.94
CA ARG A 115 2.24 -21.05 2.90
C ARG A 115 2.85 -22.45 2.72
N ALA A 116 3.03 -22.88 1.48
CA ALA A 116 3.67 -24.17 1.18
C ALA A 116 5.13 -24.19 1.64
N GLU A 117 5.87 -23.09 1.44
CA GLU A 117 7.27 -22.97 1.86
C GLU A 117 7.43 -22.89 3.40
N THR A 118 6.56 -22.14 4.05
CA THR A 118 6.68 -21.87 5.50
C THR A 118 5.98 -22.89 6.38
N GLY A 119 4.99 -23.62 5.84
CA GLY A 119 4.10 -24.51 6.60
C GLY A 119 3.06 -23.75 7.44
N GLU A 120 2.94 -22.44 7.29
CA GLU A 120 1.94 -21.65 8.01
C GLU A 120 0.57 -21.77 7.32
N GLU A 121 -0.47 -22.06 8.10
CA GLU A 121 -1.85 -22.08 7.58
C GLU A 121 -2.34 -20.69 7.18
N ARG A 122 -1.94 -19.65 7.94
CA ARG A 122 -2.31 -18.26 7.72
C ARG A 122 -1.11 -17.36 7.89
N ILE A 123 -0.98 -16.33 7.04
CA ILE A 123 0.05 -15.31 7.12
C ILE A 123 -0.55 -13.94 7.45
N ASP A 124 0.26 -13.01 7.91
CA ASP A 124 -0.13 -11.60 8.08
C ASP A 124 0.17 -10.83 6.78
N ILE A 125 -0.65 -9.83 6.45
CA ILE A 125 -0.40 -8.93 5.31
C ILE A 125 -0.25 -7.50 5.81
N LEU A 126 0.81 -6.83 5.36
CA LEU A 126 0.99 -5.38 5.44
C LEU A 126 1.09 -4.84 4.00
N ALA A 127 0.11 -4.07 3.60
CA ALA A 127 -0.01 -3.60 2.22
C ALA A 127 -0.11 -2.08 2.14
N GLU A 128 0.62 -1.51 1.21
CA GLU A 128 0.65 -0.08 0.96
C GLU A 128 -0.24 0.26 -0.25
N CYS A 129 -0.91 1.41 -0.16
CA CYS A 129 -1.67 2.02 -1.26
C CYS A 129 -2.60 1.00 -1.97
N THR A 130 -2.50 0.85 -3.28
CA THR A 130 -3.32 -0.08 -4.09
C THR A 130 -3.08 -1.56 -3.72
N GLY A 131 -1.90 -1.90 -3.17
CA GLY A 131 -1.65 -3.23 -2.62
C GLY A 131 -2.66 -3.64 -1.55
N GLY A 132 -3.17 -2.67 -0.77
CA GLY A 132 -4.22 -2.91 0.22
C GLY A 132 -5.57 -3.27 -0.40
N LEU A 133 -5.90 -2.72 -1.59
CA LEU A 133 -7.15 -3.02 -2.28
C LEU A 133 -7.15 -4.44 -2.86
N ILE A 134 -6.06 -4.86 -3.53
CA ILE A 134 -5.96 -6.23 -4.05
C ILE A 134 -5.96 -7.25 -2.92
N SER A 135 -5.32 -6.94 -1.79
CA SER A 135 -5.34 -7.79 -0.59
C SER A 135 -6.74 -7.94 -0.01
N ARG A 136 -7.49 -6.84 0.07
CA ARG A 136 -8.86 -6.85 0.55
C ARG A 136 -9.77 -7.67 -0.36
N HIS A 137 -9.67 -7.50 -1.68
CA HIS A 137 -10.43 -8.28 -2.65
C HIS A 137 -10.11 -9.78 -2.56
N TYR A 138 -8.83 -10.13 -2.47
CA TYR A 138 -8.41 -11.52 -2.26
C TYR A 138 -9.06 -12.14 -1.03
N ILE A 139 -9.07 -11.43 0.10
CA ILE A 139 -9.68 -11.90 1.36
C ILE A 139 -11.20 -12.03 1.23
N GLN A 140 -11.86 -11.08 0.60
CA GLN A 140 -13.32 -11.03 0.53
C GLN A 140 -13.93 -12.00 -0.50
N ALA A 141 -13.25 -12.23 -1.64
CA ALA A 141 -13.85 -12.86 -2.82
C ALA A 141 -13.07 -14.07 -3.36
N LEU A 142 -11.78 -14.22 -3.04
CA LEU A 142 -10.91 -15.23 -3.66
C LEU A 142 -10.41 -16.29 -2.66
N GLY A 143 -11.07 -16.45 -1.51
CA GLY A 143 -10.74 -17.46 -0.52
C GLY A 143 -9.65 -17.07 0.47
N GLY A 144 -9.15 -15.84 0.43
CA GLY A 144 -8.08 -15.36 1.31
C GLY A 144 -8.46 -15.32 2.79
N ASN A 145 -9.77 -15.37 3.13
CA ASN A 145 -10.24 -15.48 4.52
C ASN A 145 -9.69 -16.71 5.25
N ASP A 146 -9.38 -17.78 4.54
CA ASP A 146 -8.81 -19.00 5.13
C ASP A 146 -7.27 -18.95 5.24
N HIS A 147 -6.64 -18.06 4.49
CA HIS A 147 -5.19 -17.99 4.32
C HIS A 147 -4.54 -16.77 4.99
N VAL A 148 -5.32 -15.75 5.30
CA VAL A 148 -4.84 -14.51 5.92
C VAL A 148 -5.27 -14.44 7.38
N ARG A 149 -4.33 -14.11 8.27
CA ARG A 149 -4.58 -13.96 9.72
C ARG A 149 -5.09 -12.57 10.05
N ARG A 150 -4.49 -11.55 9.42
CA ARG A 150 -4.88 -10.13 9.54
C ARG A 150 -4.41 -9.35 8.32
N LEU A 151 -5.10 -8.27 8.03
CA LEU A 151 -4.73 -7.29 7.01
C LEU A 151 -4.46 -5.94 7.68
N VAL A 152 -3.28 -5.40 7.48
CA VAL A 152 -2.95 -4.00 7.80
C VAL A 152 -2.71 -3.28 6.48
N THR A 153 -3.47 -2.22 6.23
CA THR A 153 -3.25 -1.38 5.05
C THR A 153 -2.75 -0.01 5.48
N PHE A 154 -1.85 0.55 4.69
CA PHE A 154 -1.35 1.89 4.89
C PHE A 154 -1.63 2.75 3.66
N ILE A 155 -2.22 3.95 3.86
CA ILE A 155 -2.51 4.92 2.78
C ILE A 155 -3.22 4.32 1.56
N SER A 156 -4.12 3.36 1.79
CA SER A 156 -4.83 2.65 0.71
C SER A 156 -6.12 3.38 0.34
N PRO A 157 -6.31 3.79 -0.92
CA PRO A 157 -7.53 4.48 -1.37
C PRO A 157 -8.69 3.49 -1.54
N GLN A 158 -9.24 2.99 -0.45
CA GLN A 158 -10.22 1.90 -0.40
C GLN A 158 -11.51 2.18 -1.17
N HIS A 159 -11.84 3.47 -1.35
CA HIS A 159 -13.02 3.94 -2.12
C HIS A 159 -12.61 4.67 -3.41
N GLY A 160 -11.36 4.49 -3.85
CA GLY A 160 -10.83 5.08 -5.07
C GLY A 160 -10.30 6.51 -4.91
N LEU A 161 -9.88 7.06 -6.02
CA LEU A 161 -9.32 8.40 -6.10
C LEU A 161 -10.07 9.23 -7.14
N PRO A 162 -10.76 10.31 -6.75
CA PRO A 162 -11.47 11.19 -7.70
C PRO A 162 -10.58 11.72 -8.83
N LYS A 163 -9.28 11.90 -8.56
CA LYS A 163 -8.32 12.40 -9.55
C LYS A 163 -7.68 11.30 -10.41
N ALA A 164 -7.98 10.02 -10.17
CA ALA A 164 -7.44 8.94 -10.99
C ALA A 164 -7.81 9.11 -12.47
N GLY A 165 -9.05 9.52 -12.77
CA GLY A 165 -9.47 9.80 -14.14
C GLY A 165 -8.67 10.91 -14.85
N GLU A 166 -8.09 11.87 -14.11
CA GLU A 166 -7.22 12.88 -14.68
C GLU A 166 -5.84 12.30 -15.05
N ALA A 167 -5.34 11.33 -14.26
CA ALA A 167 -4.07 10.67 -14.52
C ALA A 167 -4.12 9.82 -15.80
N GLN A 168 -5.29 9.30 -16.21
CA GLN A 168 -5.49 8.59 -17.48
C GLN A 168 -5.15 9.43 -18.72
N LEU A 169 -5.11 10.76 -18.61
CA LEU A 169 -4.69 11.63 -19.70
C LEU A 169 -3.18 11.50 -19.98
N PHE A 170 -2.42 10.98 -19.04
CA PHE A 170 -0.95 10.91 -19.09
C PHE A 170 -0.43 9.48 -19.14
N VAL A 171 -1.11 8.54 -18.48
CA VAL A 171 -0.74 7.14 -18.40
C VAL A 171 -1.91 6.24 -18.77
N ASP A 172 -1.63 5.16 -19.48
CA ASP A 172 -2.61 4.16 -19.90
C ASP A 172 -2.42 2.90 -19.03
N TRP A 173 -2.76 3.05 -17.73
CA TRP A 173 -2.65 1.97 -16.76
C TRP A 173 -4.03 1.53 -16.28
N ASP A 174 -4.30 0.22 -16.37
CA ASP A 174 -5.57 -0.35 -15.93
C ASP A 174 -5.86 -0.02 -14.45
N ALA A 175 -4.83 -0.10 -13.59
CA ALA A 175 -4.97 0.26 -12.18
C ALA A 175 -5.49 1.68 -11.94
N VAL A 176 -5.16 2.63 -12.81
CA VAL A 176 -5.67 4.02 -12.70
C VAL A 176 -7.16 4.08 -13.09
N GLN A 177 -7.59 3.28 -14.06
CA GLN A 177 -9.01 3.13 -14.41
C GLN A 177 -9.78 2.50 -13.27
N ASP A 178 -9.25 1.42 -12.69
CA ASP A 178 -9.84 0.69 -11.58
C ASP A 178 -9.97 1.56 -10.32
N LEU A 179 -9.04 2.48 -10.07
CA LEU A 179 -9.09 3.43 -8.96
C LEU A 179 -10.06 4.62 -9.19
N THR A 180 -10.63 4.75 -10.37
CA THR A 180 -11.59 5.83 -10.65
C THR A 180 -12.93 5.52 -10.00
N PRO A 181 -13.55 6.47 -9.24
CA PRO A 181 -14.85 6.26 -8.62
C PRO A 181 -15.92 5.82 -9.64
N GLY A 182 -16.65 4.75 -9.30
CA GLY A 182 -17.65 4.13 -10.19
C GLY A 182 -17.07 3.04 -11.11
N SER A 183 -15.79 2.68 -10.97
CA SER A 183 -15.23 1.51 -11.66
C SER A 183 -15.84 0.21 -11.15
N GLU A 184 -15.91 -0.80 -12.01
CA GLU A 184 -16.36 -2.14 -11.65
C GLU A 184 -15.55 -2.73 -10.48
N TRP A 185 -14.24 -2.47 -10.47
CA TRP A 185 -13.36 -2.86 -9.38
C TRP A 185 -13.82 -2.31 -8.04
N LEU A 186 -13.99 -0.98 -7.93
CA LEU A 186 -14.39 -0.34 -6.67
C LEU A 186 -15.79 -0.75 -6.23
N GLU A 187 -16.72 -0.91 -7.16
CA GLU A 187 -18.07 -1.40 -6.87
C GLU A 187 -18.01 -2.82 -6.30
N THR A 188 -17.21 -3.70 -6.91
CA THR A 188 -17.04 -5.09 -6.46
C THR A 188 -16.43 -5.15 -5.06
N VAL A 189 -15.30 -4.49 -4.84
CA VAL A 189 -14.59 -4.53 -3.55
C VAL A 189 -15.41 -3.89 -2.42
N ASN A 190 -16.14 -2.81 -2.71
CA ASN A 190 -16.90 -2.10 -1.68
C ASN A 190 -18.30 -2.68 -1.43
N SER A 191 -18.86 -3.47 -2.35
CA SER A 191 -20.11 -4.20 -2.11
C SER A 191 -19.92 -5.51 -1.34
N ALA A 192 -18.73 -6.11 -1.40
CA ALA A 192 -18.43 -7.36 -0.71
C ALA A 192 -18.29 -7.12 0.81
N PRO A 193 -18.87 -7.99 1.66
CA PRO A 193 -18.72 -7.87 3.11
C PRO A 193 -17.27 -8.12 3.54
N MET A 194 -16.86 -7.45 4.62
CA MET A 194 -15.59 -7.80 5.27
C MET A 194 -15.63 -9.23 5.81
N ALA A 195 -14.53 -9.95 5.65
CA ALA A 195 -14.40 -11.30 6.21
C ALA A 195 -14.35 -11.20 7.75
N PRO A 196 -15.31 -11.82 8.48
CA PRO A 196 -15.45 -11.63 9.93
C PRO A 196 -14.24 -12.16 10.71
N ASP A 197 -13.56 -13.18 10.16
CA ASP A 197 -12.44 -13.87 10.83
C ASP A 197 -11.07 -13.26 10.48
N VAL A 198 -11.02 -12.23 9.63
CA VAL A 198 -9.80 -11.54 9.26
C VAL A 198 -9.89 -10.07 9.72
N PRO A 199 -9.34 -9.74 10.89
CA PRO A 199 -9.33 -8.35 11.34
C PRO A 199 -8.53 -7.48 10.38
N MET A 200 -9.12 -6.33 10.02
CA MET A 200 -8.49 -5.33 9.18
C MET A 200 -8.20 -4.06 9.98
N THR A 201 -6.99 -3.53 9.80
CA THR A 201 -6.61 -2.19 10.25
C THR A 201 -6.28 -1.35 9.02
N SER A 202 -6.96 -0.21 8.86
CA SER A 202 -6.65 0.79 7.84
C SER A 202 -5.97 1.97 8.50
N ILE A 203 -4.70 2.20 8.17
CA ILE A 203 -3.91 3.33 8.63
C ILE A 203 -3.83 4.33 7.49
N TYR A 204 -4.20 5.57 7.76
CA TYR A 204 -4.20 6.64 6.76
C TYR A 204 -3.59 7.91 7.34
N THR A 205 -3.24 8.85 6.49
CA THR A 205 -2.76 10.16 6.93
C THR A 205 -3.70 11.28 6.45
N CYS A 206 -4.04 12.18 7.37
CA CYS A 206 -4.88 13.34 7.07
C CYS A 206 -4.15 14.41 6.23
N THR A 207 -2.83 14.28 6.09
CA THR A 207 -1.97 15.20 5.35
C THR A 207 -1.28 14.54 4.15
N ASP A 208 -1.83 13.41 3.68
CA ASP A 208 -1.37 12.72 2.47
C ASP A 208 -1.49 13.62 1.24
N GLU A 209 -0.44 13.70 0.42
CA GLU A 209 -0.40 14.55 -0.76
C GLU A 209 -1.02 13.89 -2.00
N TYR A 210 -1.11 12.55 -2.01
CA TYR A 210 -1.58 11.76 -3.15
C TYR A 210 -2.98 11.19 -2.93
N ILE A 211 -3.26 10.66 -1.73
CA ILE A 211 -4.56 10.08 -1.39
C ILE A 211 -5.49 11.18 -0.88
N GLN A 212 -6.19 11.81 -1.79
CA GLN A 212 -7.13 12.89 -1.49
C GLN A 212 -8.50 12.62 -2.15
N PRO A 213 -9.58 12.75 -1.38
CA PRO A 213 -9.62 13.01 0.07
C PRO A 213 -9.12 11.81 0.90
N TYR A 214 -8.50 12.07 2.04
CA TYR A 214 -7.89 11.01 2.88
C TYR A 214 -8.92 10.01 3.43
N ASP A 215 -10.16 10.41 3.58
CA ASP A 215 -11.26 9.57 4.09
C ASP A 215 -11.64 8.44 3.12
N THR A 216 -11.15 8.46 1.88
CA THR A 216 -11.24 7.32 0.96
C THR A 216 -10.56 6.06 1.52
N SER A 217 -9.66 6.23 2.50
CA SER A 217 -8.97 5.12 3.18
C SER A 217 -9.78 4.52 4.35
N ILE A 218 -10.88 5.13 4.76
CA ILE A 218 -11.69 4.68 5.90
C ILE A 218 -12.59 3.52 5.46
N VAL A 219 -12.45 2.37 6.14
CA VAL A 219 -13.22 1.16 5.83
C VAL A 219 -14.23 0.89 6.93
N PRO A 220 -15.53 0.85 6.64
CA PRO A 220 -16.54 0.45 7.62
C PRO A 220 -16.28 -0.97 8.17
N GLY A 221 -16.29 -1.11 9.49
CA GLY A 221 -16.02 -2.39 10.16
C GLY A 221 -14.54 -2.71 10.40
N ALA A 222 -13.61 -1.94 9.83
CA ALA A 222 -12.18 -2.05 10.14
C ALA A 222 -11.79 -1.14 11.32
N LYS A 223 -10.62 -1.42 11.93
CA LYS A 223 -9.96 -0.47 12.82
C LYS A 223 -9.32 0.62 11.96
N ASN A 224 -9.83 1.85 12.02
CA ASN A 224 -9.33 2.98 11.24
C ASN A 224 -8.45 3.86 12.12
N ILE A 225 -7.21 4.14 11.71
CA ILE A 225 -6.22 4.94 12.44
C ILE A 225 -5.75 6.08 11.55
N GLY A 226 -6.09 7.31 11.93
CA GLY A 226 -5.64 8.53 11.24
C GLY A 226 -4.36 9.08 11.86
N LEU A 227 -3.36 9.33 11.04
CA LEU A 227 -2.12 10.01 11.41
C LEU A 227 -2.14 11.45 10.88
N GLY A 228 -1.47 12.36 11.57
CA GLY A 228 -1.38 13.77 11.15
C GLY A 228 -2.70 14.55 11.18
N CYS A 229 -3.76 13.99 11.79
CA CYS A 229 -5.07 14.66 11.87
C CYS A 229 -5.08 15.82 12.89
N ASP A 230 -4.03 15.98 13.65
CA ASP A 230 -3.78 17.11 14.55
C ASP A 230 -3.04 18.28 13.87
N GLY A 231 -2.75 18.14 12.57
CA GLY A 231 -1.97 19.11 11.79
C GLY A 231 -0.48 18.79 11.69
N THR A 232 0.00 17.72 12.34
CA THR A 232 1.36 17.21 12.12
C THR A 232 1.45 16.64 10.70
N PHE A 233 2.46 17.06 9.94
CA PHE A 233 2.64 16.53 8.58
C PHE A 233 3.12 15.08 8.62
N VAL A 234 2.38 14.19 7.98
CA VAL A 234 2.74 12.80 7.69
C VAL A 234 2.44 12.56 6.22
N GLY A 235 3.46 12.58 5.37
CA GLY A 235 3.33 12.43 3.92
C GLY A 235 3.17 10.99 3.48
N HIS A 236 2.79 10.82 2.23
CA HIS A 236 2.52 9.53 1.59
C HIS A 236 3.69 8.55 1.72
N PHE A 237 4.91 9.02 1.57
CA PHE A 237 6.10 8.17 1.55
C PHE A 237 6.77 7.98 2.91
N GLN A 238 6.29 8.62 3.98
CA GLN A 238 6.89 8.53 5.32
C GLN A 238 6.54 7.24 6.08
N PHE A 239 5.67 6.38 5.55
CA PHE A 239 5.25 5.16 6.24
C PHE A 239 6.42 4.20 6.49
N SER A 240 7.42 4.17 5.62
CA SER A 240 8.60 3.32 5.75
C SER A 240 9.65 3.89 6.70
N ASP A 241 9.64 5.20 6.95
CA ASP A 241 10.79 5.91 7.49
C ASP A 241 10.70 6.10 8.99
N ALA A 242 9.51 6.42 9.52
CA ALA A 242 9.35 6.80 10.91
C ALA A 242 9.14 5.60 11.85
N PRO A 243 9.97 5.43 12.91
CA PRO A 243 9.81 4.36 13.90
C PRO A 243 8.44 4.35 14.59
N GLU A 244 7.84 5.52 14.79
CA GLU A 244 6.53 5.68 15.43
C GLU A 244 5.42 5.12 14.52
N ILE A 245 5.53 5.34 13.20
CA ILE A 245 4.58 4.80 12.22
C ILE A 245 4.71 3.27 12.16
N TYR A 246 5.96 2.77 12.15
CA TYR A 246 6.21 1.33 12.22
C TYR A 246 5.52 0.68 13.44
N LYS A 247 5.60 1.29 14.63
CA LYS A 247 4.93 0.76 15.83
C LYS A 247 3.42 0.66 15.64
N VAL A 248 2.80 1.66 15.02
CA VAL A 248 1.36 1.63 14.73
C VAL A 248 1.00 0.50 13.76
N MET A 249 1.84 0.23 12.75
CA MET A 249 1.62 -0.87 11.80
C MET A 249 1.79 -2.25 12.45
N ARG A 250 2.80 -2.39 13.33
CA ARG A 250 3.15 -3.65 14.00
C ARG A 250 2.09 -4.07 15.03
N ASP A 251 1.51 -3.13 15.78
CA ASP A 251 0.60 -3.33 16.92
C ASP A 251 -0.86 -3.46 16.48
#